data_1594511be0bbd624217a98644996fc41
#
_entry.id   1594511be0bbd624217a98644996fc41
#
_cell.length_a   1.000
_cell.length_b   1.000
_cell.length_c   1.000
_cell.angle_alpha   90.00
_cell.angle_beta   90.00
_cell.angle_gamma   90.00
#
_symmetry.space_group_name_H-M   'P 1'
#
loop_
_entity.id
_entity.type
_entity.pdbx_description
1 polymer ?
#
loop_
_entity_poly.entity_id
_entity_poly.type
_entity_poly.pdbx_seq_one_letter_code
_entity_poly.pdbx_strand_id
1 'polypeptide(L)'
;RNLIEDLNDVGDAAQDAAGDIGEIAEATRGAALMEAADQLSAVGDKIQDIGDKAVSAYAETENAVTKVNAYFGETGAAAEASAEIVKDVYGAGVGDSMESVADAVIMVKKNLGELSDTDLTNLTQQALTLDELYGIDMNETLRGVNALMAQYGMTAQEAMDYIVKGTQNGLDKTNELGDNLSEYSGKFAQAGYSASEYFQLLQNGLQGGAYNLDKVNDAINEVTTRLADGTIGDSIDLYSQKTQSLFLAWQNGEATQKQVIDSIVADIGNCTSQQEALNMAAQAFGTMAEDGNLKFITSLTSVGETYDSVAGSAENLFSQTQTP
;
A
#
# COMPACT_ATOMS: atom_id res chain seq x y z
N ARG A 1 40.51 8.40 -12.28
CA ARG A 1 40.72 8.87 -10.92
C ARG A 1 39.38 9.15 -10.33
N ASN A 2 39.11 8.68 -9.13
CA ASN A 2 37.80 8.76 -8.49
C ASN A 2 37.60 10.18 -7.93
N LEU A 3 36.45 10.80 -8.13
CA LEU A 3 36.11 12.14 -7.63
C LEU A 3 36.38 12.30 -6.13
N ILE A 4 36.17 11.22 -5.35
CA ILE A 4 36.44 11.20 -3.90
C ILE A 4 37.93 11.33 -3.60
N GLU A 5 38.81 10.64 -4.36
CA GLU A 5 40.27 10.80 -4.22
C GLU A 5 40.70 12.23 -4.57
N ASP A 6 40.11 12.83 -5.62
CA ASP A 6 40.38 14.18 -6.01
C ASP A 6 39.93 15.23 -4.96
N LEU A 7 38.77 14.99 -4.29
CA LEU A 7 38.28 15.84 -3.19
C LEU A 7 39.18 15.76 -1.94
N ASN A 8 39.62 14.55 -1.58
CA ASN A 8 40.52 14.34 -0.46
C ASN A 8 41.87 15.00 -0.73
N ASP A 9 42.44 14.83 -1.94
CA ASP A 9 43.69 15.48 -2.35
C ASP A 9 43.59 17.02 -2.25
N VAL A 10 42.44 17.62 -2.59
CA VAL A 10 42.19 19.06 -2.44
C VAL A 10 42.07 19.48 -0.98
N GLY A 11 41.42 18.65 -0.14
CA GLY A 11 41.32 18.87 1.29
C GLY A 11 42.69 18.88 1.97
N ASP A 12 43.52 17.88 1.68
CA ASP A 12 44.87 17.76 2.20
C ASP A 12 45.77 18.93 1.75
N ALA A 13 45.70 19.30 0.48
CA ALA A 13 46.42 20.44 -0.05
C ALA A 13 46.02 21.79 0.61
N ALA A 14 44.73 21.94 0.97
CA ALA A 14 44.27 23.12 1.70
C ALA A 14 44.81 23.17 3.14
N GLN A 15 44.87 22.01 3.81
CA GLN A 15 45.44 21.88 5.15
C GLN A 15 46.95 22.16 5.17
N ASP A 16 47.72 21.63 4.20
CA ASP A 16 49.15 21.89 4.06
C ASP A 16 49.41 23.40 3.81
N ALA A 17 48.67 24.03 2.91
CA ALA A 17 48.75 25.46 2.65
C ALA A 17 48.43 26.32 3.88
N ALA A 18 47.43 25.89 4.69
CA ALA A 18 47.10 26.55 5.96
C ALA A 18 48.27 26.49 6.95
N GLY A 19 48.96 25.33 7.04
CA GLY A 19 50.13 25.12 7.86
C GLY A 19 51.28 26.06 7.45
N ASP A 20 51.59 26.12 6.15
CA ASP A 20 52.67 26.98 5.60
C ASP A 20 52.37 28.47 5.86
N ILE A 21 51.11 28.92 5.68
CA ILE A 21 50.71 30.30 5.97
C ILE A 21 50.81 30.58 7.47
N GLY A 22 50.45 29.62 8.33
CA GLY A 22 50.56 29.72 9.78
C GLY A 22 52.00 29.90 10.23
N GLU A 23 52.94 29.12 9.70
CA GLU A 23 54.37 29.26 9.99
C GLU A 23 54.94 30.63 9.57
N ILE A 24 54.54 31.15 8.38
CA ILE A 24 54.91 32.51 7.94
C ILE A 24 54.29 33.58 8.85
N ALA A 25 53.04 33.38 9.29
CA ALA A 25 52.34 34.29 10.18
C ALA A 25 52.99 34.38 11.56
N GLU A 26 53.42 33.24 12.14
CA GLU A 26 54.18 33.19 13.38
C GLU A 26 55.54 33.92 13.24
N ALA A 27 56.24 33.65 12.15
CA ALA A 27 57.52 34.30 11.87
C ALA A 27 57.40 35.81 11.69
N THR A 28 56.37 36.33 11.14
CA THR A 28 56.09 37.72 10.84
C THR A 28 55.20 38.43 11.85
N ARG A 29 54.64 37.73 12.81
CA ARG A 29 53.59 38.21 13.74
C ARG A 29 52.41 38.90 13.02
N GLY A 30 52.05 38.37 11.87
CA GLY A 30 51.02 38.93 11.02
C GLY A 30 49.61 38.36 11.35
N ALA A 31 48.82 39.07 12.17
CA ALA A 31 47.48 38.64 12.58
C ALA A 31 46.56 38.32 11.37
N ALA A 32 46.66 39.05 10.29
CA ALA A 32 45.88 38.80 9.05
C ALA A 32 46.24 37.48 8.35
N LEU A 33 47.51 37.06 8.45
CA LEU A 33 47.95 35.78 7.90
C LEU A 33 47.52 34.60 8.77
N MET A 34 47.48 34.78 10.09
CA MET A 34 46.89 33.76 11.00
C MET A 34 45.41 33.53 10.74
N GLU A 35 44.64 34.60 10.56
CA GLU A 35 43.21 34.48 10.21
C GLU A 35 43.03 33.81 8.82
N ALA A 36 43.88 34.06 7.85
CA ALA A 36 43.86 33.40 6.55
C ALA A 36 44.21 31.92 6.65
N ALA A 37 45.15 31.53 7.50
CA ALA A 37 45.51 30.14 7.75
C ALA A 37 44.35 29.38 8.40
N ASP A 38 43.69 29.99 9.41
CA ASP A 38 42.52 29.39 10.08
C ASP A 38 41.33 29.19 9.11
N GLN A 39 41.08 30.18 8.25
CA GLN A 39 40.04 30.07 7.23
C GLN A 39 40.34 28.98 6.20
N LEU A 40 41.56 28.84 5.76
CA LEU A 40 41.98 27.83 4.80
C LEU A 40 41.93 26.43 5.40
N SER A 41 42.32 26.26 6.67
CA SER A 41 42.15 25.01 7.42
C SER A 41 40.70 24.62 7.52
N ALA A 42 39.80 25.56 7.85
CA ALA A 42 38.34 25.29 7.94
C ALA A 42 37.75 24.90 6.57
N VAL A 43 38.29 25.38 5.46
CA VAL A 43 37.88 24.91 4.12
C VAL A 43 38.37 23.50 3.87
N GLY A 44 39.61 23.17 4.25
CA GLY A 44 40.15 21.81 4.15
C GLY A 44 39.31 20.80 4.92
N ASP A 45 38.96 21.11 6.18
CA ASP A 45 38.12 20.28 7.02
C ASP A 45 36.74 20.02 6.38
N LYS A 46 36.12 21.05 5.78
CA LYS A 46 34.84 20.92 5.08
C LYS A 46 34.95 20.04 3.84
N ILE A 47 36.03 20.14 3.09
CA ILE A 47 36.27 19.31 1.90
C ILE A 47 36.45 17.85 2.29
N GLN A 48 37.20 17.58 3.37
CA GLN A 48 37.35 16.23 3.92
C GLN A 48 36.01 15.66 4.41
N ASP A 49 35.23 16.44 5.15
CA ASP A 49 33.88 16.03 5.60
C ASP A 49 32.96 15.66 4.41
N ILE A 50 33.03 16.43 3.31
CA ILE A 50 32.30 16.10 2.06
C ILE A 50 32.83 14.79 1.45
N GLY A 51 34.12 14.57 1.44
CA GLY A 51 34.76 13.36 0.94
C GLY A 51 34.32 12.14 1.76
N ASP A 52 34.36 12.19 3.08
CA ASP A 52 33.97 11.13 3.99
C ASP A 52 32.47 10.78 3.85
N LYS A 53 31.63 11.81 3.75
CA LYS A 53 30.19 11.62 3.49
C LYS A 53 29.92 10.97 2.13
N ALA A 54 30.68 11.34 1.10
CA ALA A 54 30.56 10.74 -0.22
C ALA A 54 30.99 9.24 -0.21
N VAL A 55 32.07 8.91 0.52
CA VAL A 55 32.53 7.52 0.71
C VAL A 55 31.47 6.70 1.45
N SER A 56 30.91 7.25 2.53
CA SER A 56 29.87 6.58 3.31
C SER A 56 28.60 6.32 2.48
N ALA A 57 28.14 7.32 1.74
CA ALA A 57 26.97 7.20 0.87
C ALA A 57 27.18 6.16 -0.26
N TYR A 58 28.39 6.10 -0.82
CA TYR A 58 28.74 5.08 -1.80
C TYR A 58 28.70 3.68 -1.19
N ALA A 59 29.29 3.47 -0.02
CA ALA A 59 29.31 2.20 0.66
C ALA A 59 27.89 1.73 1.07
N GLU A 60 27.04 2.65 1.52
CA GLU A 60 25.63 2.36 1.83
C GLU A 60 24.87 1.91 0.57
N THR A 61 25.09 2.60 -0.56
CA THR A 61 24.48 2.22 -1.84
C THR A 61 24.93 0.84 -2.29
N GLU A 62 26.24 0.56 -2.27
CA GLU A 62 26.79 -0.75 -2.64
C GLU A 62 26.24 -1.89 -1.75
N ASN A 63 26.12 -1.65 -0.45
CA ASN A 63 25.56 -2.63 0.49
C ASN A 63 24.08 -2.91 0.19
N ALA A 64 23.28 -1.87 -0.02
CA ALA A 64 21.87 -1.97 -0.35
C ALA A 64 21.63 -2.74 -1.65
N VAL A 65 22.36 -2.41 -2.71
CA VAL A 65 22.33 -3.08 -4.00
C VAL A 65 22.77 -4.55 -3.89
N THR A 66 23.85 -4.80 -3.16
CA THR A 66 24.36 -6.14 -2.91
C THR A 66 23.31 -7.02 -2.20
N LYS A 67 22.56 -6.43 -1.27
CA LYS A 67 21.47 -7.11 -0.55
C LYS A 67 20.37 -7.57 -1.52
N VAL A 68 19.88 -6.69 -2.40
CA VAL A 68 18.87 -7.01 -3.42
C VAL A 68 19.37 -8.11 -4.34
N ASN A 69 20.56 -7.92 -4.91
CA ASN A 69 21.18 -8.87 -5.85
C ASN A 69 21.40 -10.25 -5.20
N ALA A 70 21.87 -10.28 -3.95
CA ALA A 70 22.07 -11.52 -3.22
C ALA A 70 20.74 -12.24 -2.92
N TYR A 71 19.68 -11.48 -2.61
CA TYR A 71 18.38 -12.06 -2.30
C TYR A 71 17.78 -12.79 -3.50
N PHE A 72 17.88 -12.20 -4.71
CA PHE A 72 17.34 -12.77 -5.95
C PHE A 72 18.35 -13.55 -6.77
N GLY A 73 19.63 -13.58 -6.37
CA GLY A 73 20.71 -14.24 -7.13
C GLY A 73 21.03 -13.50 -8.44
N GLU A 74 20.83 -12.21 -8.50
CA GLU A 74 21.01 -11.38 -9.70
C GLU A 74 22.47 -11.08 -9.99
N THR A 75 22.80 -11.08 -11.29
CA THR A 75 24.13 -10.75 -11.82
C THR A 75 24.03 -10.03 -13.15
N GLY A 76 25.08 -9.32 -13.56
CA GLY A 76 25.13 -8.63 -14.85
C GLY A 76 24.02 -7.57 -14.98
N ALA A 77 23.32 -7.54 -16.10
CA ALA A 77 22.31 -6.53 -16.39
C ALA A 77 21.14 -6.46 -15.36
N ALA A 78 20.73 -7.59 -14.80
CA ALA A 78 19.69 -7.60 -13.76
C ALA A 78 20.18 -6.94 -12.47
N ALA A 79 21.43 -7.16 -12.09
CA ALA A 79 22.03 -6.52 -10.93
C ALA A 79 22.21 -4.99 -11.14
N GLU A 80 22.52 -4.57 -12.37
CA GLU A 80 22.59 -3.15 -12.72
C GLU A 80 21.20 -2.50 -12.67
N ALA A 81 20.16 -3.15 -13.19
CA ALA A 81 18.78 -2.67 -13.12
C ALA A 81 18.32 -2.50 -11.67
N SER A 82 18.54 -3.50 -10.81
CA SER A 82 18.22 -3.41 -9.37
C SER A 82 18.96 -2.27 -8.67
N ALA A 83 20.21 -1.99 -9.08
CA ALA A 83 20.97 -0.85 -8.55
C ALA A 83 20.35 0.50 -8.93
N GLU A 84 19.88 0.65 -10.17
CA GLU A 84 19.21 1.87 -10.62
C GLU A 84 17.86 2.04 -9.90
N ILE A 85 17.07 0.97 -9.75
CA ILE A 85 15.80 1.02 -9.04
C ILE A 85 15.97 1.50 -7.58
N VAL A 86 16.94 0.95 -6.84
CA VAL A 86 17.20 1.38 -5.45
C VAL A 86 17.58 2.86 -5.39
N LYS A 87 18.43 3.32 -6.34
CA LYS A 87 18.85 4.74 -6.41
C LYS A 87 17.68 5.66 -6.78
N ASP A 88 16.84 5.25 -7.75
CA ASP A 88 15.71 6.05 -8.22
C ASP A 88 14.64 6.18 -7.12
N VAL A 89 14.36 5.11 -6.40
CA VAL A 89 13.42 5.15 -5.26
C VAL A 89 13.95 6.05 -4.14
N TYR A 90 15.21 5.86 -3.73
CA TYR A 90 15.80 6.69 -2.68
C TYR A 90 15.95 8.15 -3.11
N GLY A 91 16.32 8.37 -4.38
CA GLY A 91 16.46 9.70 -4.98
C GLY A 91 15.15 10.48 -5.05
N ALA A 92 14.02 9.79 -5.05
CA ALA A 92 12.69 10.38 -4.96
C ALA A 92 12.33 10.85 -3.54
N GLY A 93 13.18 10.61 -2.54
CA GLY A 93 13.02 11.11 -1.18
C GLY A 93 12.03 10.32 -0.34
N VAL A 94 11.80 9.06 -0.67
CA VAL A 94 11.03 8.10 0.15
C VAL A 94 11.95 7.03 0.74
N GLY A 95 11.62 6.56 1.93
CA GLY A 95 12.44 5.63 2.70
C GLY A 95 13.53 6.31 3.52
N ASP A 96 13.73 5.87 4.75
CA ASP A 96 14.63 6.46 5.73
C ASP A 96 16.12 6.28 5.40
N SER A 97 16.45 5.25 4.59
CA SER A 97 17.82 4.89 4.21
C SER A 97 17.86 4.06 2.93
N MET A 98 19.04 3.99 2.30
CA MET A 98 19.26 3.06 1.17
C MET A 98 18.94 1.61 1.54
N GLU A 99 19.21 1.20 2.78
CA GLU A 99 18.90 -0.15 3.25
C GLU A 99 17.40 -0.40 3.35
N SER A 100 16.63 0.55 3.90
CA SER A 100 15.16 0.44 3.98
C SER A 100 14.53 0.41 2.58
N VAL A 101 15.06 1.18 1.64
CA VAL A 101 14.63 1.12 0.23
C VAL A 101 14.93 -0.24 -0.40
N ALA A 102 16.13 -0.80 -0.15
CA ALA A 102 16.46 -2.13 -0.64
C ALA A 102 15.51 -3.20 -0.09
N ASP A 103 15.16 -3.12 1.19
CA ASP A 103 14.17 -4.01 1.81
C ASP A 103 12.78 -3.85 1.18
N ALA A 104 12.38 -2.62 0.87
CA ALA A 104 11.13 -2.33 0.18
C ALA A 104 11.11 -2.90 -1.24
N VAL A 105 12.17 -2.73 -2.02
CA VAL A 105 12.33 -3.32 -3.37
C VAL A 105 12.21 -4.85 -3.29
N ILE A 106 12.91 -5.47 -2.34
CA ILE A 106 12.83 -6.93 -2.11
C ILE A 106 11.39 -7.33 -1.80
N MET A 107 10.71 -6.59 -0.94
CA MET A 107 9.36 -6.89 -0.51
C MET A 107 8.36 -6.80 -1.67
N VAL A 108 8.44 -5.75 -2.49
CA VAL A 108 7.58 -5.59 -3.67
C VAL A 108 7.82 -6.74 -4.66
N LYS A 109 9.06 -6.98 -5.06
CA LYS A 109 9.40 -8.04 -6.02
C LYS A 109 9.03 -9.44 -5.51
N LYS A 110 9.24 -9.71 -4.21
CA LYS A 110 8.85 -10.98 -3.57
C LYS A 110 7.34 -11.22 -3.59
N ASN A 111 6.53 -10.20 -3.32
CA ASN A 111 5.07 -10.35 -3.20
C ASN A 111 4.37 -10.29 -4.57
N LEU A 112 4.85 -9.46 -5.49
CA LEU A 112 4.17 -9.20 -6.77
C LEU A 112 4.79 -9.94 -7.97
N GLY A 113 5.96 -10.56 -7.79
CA GLY A 113 6.63 -11.34 -8.84
C GLY A 113 7.36 -10.47 -9.86
N GLU A 114 7.38 -10.93 -11.12
CA GLU A 114 8.08 -10.25 -12.21
C GLU A 114 7.31 -8.99 -12.63
N LEU A 115 7.96 -7.84 -12.47
CA LEU A 115 7.47 -6.51 -12.85
C LEU A 115 8.47 -5.89 -13.83
N SER A 116 8.04 -4.91 -14.63
CA SER A 116 8.98 -4.03 -15.33
C SER A 116 9.75 -3.19 -14.32
N ASP A 117 10.96 -2.74 -14.69
CA ASP A 117 11.77 -1.87 -13.81
C ASP A 117 11.01 -0.61 -13.40
N THR A 118 10.25 -0.03 -14.32
CA THR A 118 9.40 1.14 -14.07
C THR A 118 8.28 0.82 -13.07
N ASP A 119 7.58 -0.30 -13.24
CA ASP A 119 6.50 -0.69 -12.31
C ASP A 119 7.07 -1.00 -10.92
N LEU A 120 8.21 -1.70 -10.84
CA LEU A 120 8.88 -2.01 -9.59
C LEU A 120 9.29 -0.73 -8.84
N THR A 121 9.88 0.25 -9.56
CA THR A 121 10.22 1.56 -8.99
C THR A 121 8.97 2.28 -8.48
N ASN A 122 7.94 2.43 -9.31
CA ASN A 122 6.72 3.16 -8.96
C ASN A 122 5.98 2.52 -7.79
N LEU A 123 5.78 1.21 -7.81
CA LEU A 123 5.08 0.48 -6.74
C LEU A 123 5.86 0.52 -5.43
N THR A 124 7.20 0.49 -5.48
CA THR A 124 8.03 0.63 -4.27
C THR A 124 7.89 2.03 -3.68
N GLN A 125 7.93 3.08 -4.49
CA GLN A 125 7.71 4.45 -4.06
C GLN A 125 6.31 4.64 -3.45
N GLN A 126 5.28 4.12 -4.08
CA GLN A 126 3.89 4.22 -3.61
C GLN A 126 3.68 3.45 -2.30
N ALA A 127 4.26 2.26 -2.16
CA ALA A 127 4.14 1.45 -0.96
C ALA A 127 4.87 2.09 0.23
N LEU A 128 6.08 2.63 0.03
CA LEU A 128 6.80 3.41 1.03
C LEU A 128 6.02 4.68 1.42
N THR A 129 5.42 5.36 0.46
CA THR A 129 4.58 6.55 0.72
C THR A 129 3.38 6.21 1.60
N LEU A 130 2.73 5.06 1.40
CA LEU A 130 1.62 4.60 2.25
C LEU A 130 2.10 4.31 3.67
N ASP A 131 3.22 3.63 3.83
CA ASP A 131 3.81 3.36 5.15
C ASP A 131 4.17 4.67 5.87
N GLU A 132 4.88 5.58 5.23
CA GLU A 132 5.30 6.86 5.80
C GLU A 132 4.13 7.77 6.21
N LEU A 133 3.09 7.87 5.37
CA LEU A 133 1.97 8.79 5.61
C LEU A 133 0.89 8.23 6.54
N TYR A 134 0.63 6.95 6.45
CA TYR A 134 -0.50 6.30 7.14
C TYR A 134 -0.06 5.28 8.18
N GLY A 135 1.22 4.89 8.22
CA GLY A 135 1.76 3.86 9.13
C GLY A 135 1.23 2.47 8.80
N ILE A 136 0.97 2.19 7.54
CA ILE A 136 0.38 0.92 7.08
C ILE A 136 1.49 -0.08 6.80
N ASP A 137 1.35 -1.31 7.30
CA ASP A 137 2.31 -2.38 7.03
C ASP A 137 2.44 -2.67 5.53
N MET A 138 3.64 -2.47 5.01
CA MET A 138 3.94 -2.63 3.59
C MET A 138 3.71 -4.07 3.10
N ASN A 139 4.05 -5.09 3.92
CA ASN A 139 3.88 -6.48 3.53
C ASN A 139 2.40 -6.86 3.45
N GLU A 140 1.57 -6.38 4.36
CA GLU A 140 0.11 -6.57 4.31
C GLU A 140 -0.50 -5.87 3.10
N THR A 141 -0.09 -4.63 2.83
CA THR A 141 -0.49 -3.88 1.63
C THR A 141 -0.19 -4.68 0.36
N LEU A 142 1.04 -5.18 0.21
CA LEU A 142 1.46 -5.93 -0.98
C LEU A 142 0.77 -7.29 -1.11
N ARG A 143 0.44 -7.95 0.01
CA ARG A 143 -0.41 -9.15 -0.01
C ARG A 143 -1.82 -8.83 -0.51
N GLY A 144 -2.38 -7.70 -0.08
CA GLY A 144 -3.65 -7.19 -0.59
C GLY A 144 -3.61 -6.89 -2.09
N VAL A 145 -2.56 -6.21 -2.57
CA VAL A 145 -2.31 -5.98 -4.01
C VAL A 145 -2.29 -7.30 -4.77
N ASN A 146 -1.50 -8.27 -4.31
CA ASN A 146 -1.39 -9.58 -4.95
C ASN A 146 -2.75 -10.32 -5.01
N ALA A 147 -3.54 -10.24 -3.93
CA ALA A 147 -4.86 -10.85 -3.89
C ALA A 147 -5.82 -10.22 -4.91
N LEU A 148 -5.83 -8.89 -5.02
CA LEU A 148 -6.65 -8.19 -6.01
C LEU A 148 -6.22 -8.54 -7.45
N MET A 149 -4.92 -8.59 -7.73
CA MET A 149 -4.39 -9.04 -9.02
C MET A 149 -4.87 -10.45 -9.37
N ALA A 150 -4.72 -11.38 -8.43
CA ALA A 150 -5.03 -12.79 -8.63
C ALA A 150 -6.53 -13.05 -8.82
N GLN A 151 -7.39 -12.33 -8.09
CA GLN A 151 -8.83 -12.61 -8.06
C GLN A 151 -9.61 -11.81 -9.12
N TYR A 152 -9.16 -10.61 -9.44
CA TYR A 152 -9.85 -9.72 -10.39
C TYR A 152 -9.12 -9.53 -11.72
N GLY A 153 -7.91 -10.09 -11.87
CA GLY A 153 -7.14 -10.03 -13.12
C GLY A 153 -6.62 -8.62 -13.45
N MET A 154 -6.50 -7.76 -12.46
CA MET A 154 -6.00 -6.40 -12.62
C MET A 154 -4.47 -6.34 -12.52
N THR A 155 -3.89 -5.25 -13.00
CA THR A 155 -2.45 -4.97 -12.84
C THR A 155 -2.12 -4.60 -11.38
N ALA A 156 -0.84 -4.68 -11.00
CA ALA A 156 -0.38 -4.27 -9.68
C ALA A 156 -0.66 -2.77 -9.42
N GLN A 157 -0.55 -1.93 -10.45
CA GLN A 157 -0.86 -0.50 -10.35
C GLN A 157 -2.36 -0.26 -10.10
N GLU A 158 -3.24 -0.95 -10.83
CA GLU A 158 -4.68 -0.83 -10.60
C GLU A 158 -5.06 -1.30 -9.19
N ALA A 159 -4.46 -2.38 -8.70
CA ALA A 159 -4.69 -2.87 -7.34
C ALA A 159 -4.19 -1.88 -6.28
N MET A 160 -3.02 -1.27 -6.48
CA MET A 160 -2.49 -0.22 -5.60
C MET A 160 -3.39 1.01 -5.57
N ASP A 161 -3.95 1.42 -6.71
CA ASP A 161 -4.90 2.53 -6.80
C ASP A 161 -6.16 2.28 -5.96
N TYR A 162 -6.70 1.06 -5.95
CA TYR A 162 -7.82 0.68 -5.07
C TYR A 162 -7.44 0.79 -3.59
N ILE A 163 -6.27 0.31 -3.19
CA ILE A 163 -5.81 0.36 -1.81
C ILE A 163 -5.62 1.81 -1.36
N VAL A 164 -4.94 2.63 -2.15
CA VAL A 164 -4.75 4.05 -1.84
C VAL A 164 -6.09 4.76 -1.71
N LYS A 165 -7.01 4.55 -2.65
CA LYS A 165 -8.34 5.14 -2.60
C LYS A 165 -9.14 4.68 -1.38
N GLY A 166 -9.05 3.39 -1.04
CA GLY A 166 -9.67 2.82 0.15
C GLY A 166 -9.13 3.45 1.43
N THR A 167 -7.80 3.56 1.55
CA THR A 167 -7.12 4.21 2.68
C THR A 167 -7.53 5.67 2.83
N GLN A 168 -7.53 6.45 1.74
CA GLN A 168 -7.98 7.85 1.73
C GLN A 168 -9.44 8.01 2.17
N ASN A 169 -10.29 7.04 1.86
CA ASN A 169 -11.69 7.00 2.29
C ASN A 169 -11.88 6.38 3.70
N GLY A 170 -10.81 6.00 4.38
CA GLY A 170 -10.81 5.51 5.75
C GLY A 170 -11.20 4.05 5.90
N LEU A 171 -11.00 3.22 4.87
CA LEU A 171 -11.16 1.77 5.00
C LEU A 171 -10.08 1.15 5.89
N ASP A 172 -8.89 1.77 5.96
CA ASP A 172 -7.74 1.24 6.70
C ASP A 172 -7.52 1.89 8.07
N LYS A 173 -8.59 2.34 8.72
CA LYS A 173 -8.50 2.97 10.06
C LYS A 173 -8.01 2.03 11.16
N THR A 174 -8.14 0.74 10.96
CA THR A 174 -7.75 -0.33 11.89
C THR A 174 -6.49 -1.07 11.44
N ASN A 175 -5.84 -0.60 10.35
CA ASN A 175 -4.68 -1.23 9.71
C ASN A 175 -4.95 -2.70 9.31
N GLU A 176 -6.14 -2.99 8.77
CA GLU A 176 -6.58 -4.34 8.44
C GLU A 176 -6.91 -4.50 6.94
N LEU A 177 -6.81 -3.42 6.14
CA LEU A 177 -7.28 -3.46 4.75
C LEU A 177 -6.53 -4.49 3.91
N GLY A 178 -5.19 -4.51 3.99
CA GLY A 178 -4.36 -5.44 3.24
C GLY A 178 -4.64 -6.90 3.60
N ASP A 179 -4.77 -7.19 4.89
CA ASP A 179 -5.10 -8.52 5.41
C ASP A 179 -6.49 -8.97 4.96
N ASN A 180 -7.49 -8.11 5.11
CA ASN A 180 -8.87 -8.39 4.67
C ASN A 180 -8.95 -8.66 3.17
N LEU A 181 -8.24 -7.88 2.35
CA LEU A 181 -8.17 -8.13 0.91
C LEU A 181 -7.52 -9.48 0.60
N SER A 182 -6.46 -9.84 1.32
CA SER A 182 -5.78 -11.13 1.16
C SER A 182 -6.70 -12.32 1.47
N GLU A 183 -7.51 -12.20 2.51
CA GLU A 183 -8.36 -13.29 2.99
C GLU A 183 -9.65 -13.42 2.20
N TYR A 184 -10.30 -12.28 1.88
CA TYR A 184 -11.69 -12.30 1.41
C TYR A 184 -11.87 -12.01 -0.08
N SER A 185 -10.88 -11.43 -0.81
CA SER A 185 -11.04 -11.08 -2.24
C SER A 185 -11.53 -12.25 -3.09
N GLY A 186 -11.01 -13.47 -2.83
CA GLY A 186 -11.43 -14.66 -3.56
C GLY A 186 -12.89 -15.02 -3.35
N LYS A 187 -13.40 -14.87 -2.13
CA LYS A 187 -14.80 -15.14 -1.79
C LYS A 187 -15.74 -14.14 -2.48
N PHE A 188 -15.37 -12.86 -2.46
CA PHE A 188 -16.15 -11.82 -3.14
C PHE A 188 -16.17 -11.98 -4.65
N ALA A 189 -15.01 -12.24 -5.26
CA ALA A 189 -14.93 -12.52 -6.69
C ALA A 189 -15.78 -13.74 -7.08
N GLN A 190 -15.74 -14.83 -6.30
CA GLN A 190 -16.56 -16.03 -6.52
C GLN A 190 -18.05 -15.74 -6.38
N ALA A 191 -18.44 -14.90 -5.42
CA ALA A 191 -19.84 -14.48 -5.23
C ALA A 191 -20.35 -13.57 -6.36
N GLY A 192 -19.45 -13.03 -7.20
CA GLY A 192 -19.77 -12.20 -8.36
C GLY A 192 -19.67 -10.70 -8.13
N TYR A 193 -18.93 -10.26 -7.09
CA TYR A 193 -18.60 -8.86 -6.88
C TYR A 193 -17.39 -8.48 -7.75
N SER A 194 -17.43 -7.31 -8.37
CA SER A 194 -16.23 -6.65 -8.90
C SER A 194 -15.39 -6.04 -7.76
N ALA A 195 -14.14 -5.65 -8.05
CA ALA A 195 -13.30 -4.96 -7.07
C ALA A 195 -13.95 -3.64 -6.58
N SER A 196 -14.48 -2.83 -7.50
CA SER A 196 -15.21 -1.60 -7.17
C SER A 196 -16.38 -1.86 -6.22
N GLU A 197 -17.20 -2.86 -6.52
CA GLU A 197 -18.35 -3.26 -5.70
C GLU A 197 -17.93 -3.78 -4.33
N TYR A 198 -16.82 -4.53 -4.24
CA TYR A 198 -16.28 -5.01 -2.97
C TYR A 198 -15.84 -3.84 -2.08
N PHE A 199 -15.01 -2.92 -2.60
CA PHE A 199 -14.59 -1.74 -1.86
C PHE A 199 -15.78 -0.85 -1.44
N GLN A 200 -16.77 -0.67 -2.34
CA GLN A 200 -17.97 0.09 -2.02
C GLN A 200 -18.79 -0.56 -0.90
N LEU A 201 -18.92 -1.89 -0.90
CA LEU A 201 -19.60 -2.63 0.14
C LEU A 201 -18.88 -2.50 1.49
N LEU A 202 -17.55 -2.61 1.53
CA LEU A 202 -16.76 -2.35 2.73
C LEU A 202 -17.01 -0.94 3.28
N GLN A 203 -17.00 0.06 2.41
CA GLN A 203 -17.27 1.46 2.77
C GLN A 203 -18.66 1.64 3.35
N ASN A 204 -19.67 1.08 2.71
CA ASN A 204 -21.06 1.17 3.14
C ASN A 204 -21.27 0.45 4.48
N GLY A 205 -20.68 -0.73 4.66
CA GLY A 205 -20.74 -1.49 5.91
C GLY A 205 -20.16 -0.74 7.11
N LEU A 206 -18.99 -0.09 6.94
CA LEU A 206 -18.40 0.77 7.98
C LEU A 206 -19.31 1.97 8.30
N GLN A 207 -19.87 2.63 7.29
CA GLN A 207 -20.82 3.74 7.46
C GLN A 207 -22.13 3.27 8.10
N GLY A 208 -22.52 2.03 7.87
CA GLY A 208 -23.66 1.37 8.49
C GLY A 208 -23.48 1.05 9.96
N GLY A 209 -22.23 1.09 10.46
CA GLY A 209 -21.91 0.89 11.88
C GLY A 209 -21.12 -0.39 12.17
N ALA A 210 -20.50 -1.02 11.18
CA ALA A 210 -19.49 -2.03 11.44
C ALA A 210 -18.30 -1.39 12.18
N TYR A 211 -17.76 -2.06 13.17
CA TYR A 211 -16.62 -1.54 13.94
C TYR A 211 -15.28 -1.76 13.24
N ASN A 212 -15.20 -2.72 12.31
CA ASN A 212 -14.03 -3.00 11.48
C ASN A 212 -14.44 -3.68 10.17
N LEU A 213 -13.45 -3.98 9.30
CA LEU A 213 -13.67 -4.64 8.02
C LEU A 213 -14.06 -6.12 8.16
N ASP A 214 -13.53 -6.82 9.18
CA ASP A 214 -13.88 -8.22 9.43
C ASP A 214 -15.38 -8.40 9.65
N LYS A 215 -16.00 -7.49 10.42
CA LYS A 215 -17.46 -7.53 10.63
C LYS A 215 -18.24 -7.48 9.32
N VAL A 216 -17.77 -6.70 8.34
CA VAL A 216 -18.40 -6.58 7.02
C VAL A 216 -18.18 -7.86 6.21
N ASN A 217 -16.94 -8.32 6.16
CA ASN A 217 -16.54 -9.51 5.41
C ASN A 217 -17.23 -10.77 5.96
N ASP A 218 -17.26 -10.93 7.27
CA ASP A 218 -17.93 -12.05 7.94
C ASP A 218 -19.42 -12.08 7.66
N ALA A 219 -20.09 -10.92 7.63
CA ALA A 219 -21.51 -10.87 7.30
C ALA A 219 -21.79 -11.35 5.87
N ILE A 220 -20.97 -10.97 4.90
CA ILE A 220 -21.12 -11.47 3.52
C ILE A 220 -20.72 -12.95 3.41
N ASN A 221 -19.66 -13.37 4.12
CA ASN A 221 -19.27 -14.77 4.18
C ASN A 221 -20.39 -15.65 4.78
N GLU A 222 -21.06 -15.18 5.82
CA GLU A 222 -22.17 -15.89 6.45
C GLU A 222 -23.37 -16.05 5.48
N VAL A 223 -23.80 -14.96 4.83
CA VAL A 223 -24.93 -15.05 3.89
C VAL A 223 -24.59 -15.89 2.66
N THR A 224 -23.36 -15.85 2.15
CA THR A 224 -22.94 -16.73 1.05
C THR A 224 -22.91 -18.20 1.45
N THR A 225 -22.50 -18.50 2.68
CA THR A 225 -22.52 -19.85 3.25
C THR A 225 -23.96 -20.35 3.39
N ARG A 226 -24.87 -19.54 3.92
CA ARG A 226 -26.28 -19.89 4.10
C ARG A 226 -27.05 -20.01 2.79
N LEU A 227 -26.60 -19.34 1.73
CA LEU A 227 -27.08 -19.59 0.38
C LEU A 227 -26.66 -21.00 -0.10
N ALA A 228 -25.40 -21.34 0.11
CA ALA A 228 -24.81 -22.58 -0.39
C ALA A 228 -25.28 -23.84 0.37
N ASP A 229 -25.50 -23.75 1.69
CA ASP A 229 -25.89 -24.88 2.55
C ASP A 229 -27.40 -25.15 2.57
N GLY A 230 -28.20 -24.28 1.92
CA GLY A 230 -29.64 -24.42 1.81
C GLY A 230 -30.47 -23.72 2.88
N THR A 231 -29.82 -23.12 3.92
CA THR A 231 -30.52 -22.42 5.02
C THR A 231 -31.43 -21.30 4.49
N ILE A 232 -30.97 -20.51 3.53
CA ILE A 232 -31.80 -19.48 2.89
C ILE A 232 -32.88 -20.09 2.02
N GLY A 233 -32.59 -21.23 1.35
CA GLY A 233 -33.57 -21.96 0.56
C GLY A 233 -34.78 -22.41 1.39
N ASP A 234 -34.56 -22.89 2.62
CA ASP A 234 -35.60 -23.33 3.54
C ASP A 234 -36.50 -22.18 4.06
N SER A 235 -36.02 -20.94 3.96
CA SER A 235 -36.71 -19.71 4.41
C SER A 235 -36.98 -18.71 3.28
N ILE A 236 -36.86 -19.13 2.03
CA ILE A 236 -36.94 -18.24 0.86
C ILE A 236 -38.30 -17.58 0.69
N ASP A 237 -39.33 -18.13 1.22
CA ASP A 237 -40.69 -17.60 1.23
C ASP A 237 -40.90 -16.36 2.10
N LEU A 238 -39.91 -16.05 2.98
CA LEU A 238 -39.87 -14.80 3.75
C LEU A 238 -39.53 -13.58 2.89
N TYR A 239 -38.93 -13.79 1.72
CA TYR A 239 -38.46 -12.73 0.85
C TYR A 239 -39.40 -12.47 -0.34
N SER A 240 -39.21 -11.35 -1.03
CA SER A 240 -40.05 -10.97 -2.16
C SER A 240 -39.98 -11.98 -3.32
N GLN A 241 -40.99 -11.93 -4.18
CA GLN A 241 -41.01 -12.75 -5.42
C GLN A 241 -39.78 -12.50 -6.31
N LYS A 242 -39.22 -11.29 -6.27
CA LYS A 242 -37.98 -10.97 -6.97
C LYS A 242 -36.81 -11.78 -6.41
N THR A 243 -36.63 -11.80 -5.09
CA THR A 243 -35.58 -12.56 -4.42
C THR A 243 -35.73 -14.06 -4.63
N GLN A 244 -36.94 -14.57 -4.54
CA GLN A 244 -37.25 -15.99 -4.83
C GLN A 244 -36.88 -16.37 -6.27
N SER A 245 -37.18 -15.50 -7.24
CA SER A 245 -36.82 -15.70 -8.65
C SER A 245 -35.32 -15.66 -8.87
N LEU A 246 -34.59 -14.70 -8.24
CA LEU A 246 -33.14 -14.61 -8.31
C LEU A 246 -32.43 -15.81 -7.65
N PHE A 247 -32.98 -16.31 -6.53
CA PHE A 247 -32.46 -17.52 -5.89
C PHE A 247 -32.56 -18.73 -6.81
N LEU A 248 -33.69 -18.94 -7.48
CA LEU A 248 -33.84 -20.00 -8.48
C LEU A 248 -32.92 -19.83 -9.67
N ALA A 249 -32.78 -18.60 -10.17
CA ALA A 249 -31.85 -18.27 -11.26
C ALA A 249 -30.40 -18.58 -10.87
N TRP A 250 -30.01 -18.26 -9.62
CA TRP A 250 -28.68 -18.59 -9.12
C TRP A 250 -28.45 -20.12 -9.05
N GLN A 251 -29.42 -20.87 -8.53
CA GLN A 251 -29.34 -22.33 -8.51
C GLN A 251 -29.18 -22.96 -9.92
N ASN A 252 -29.72 -22.29 -10.94
CA ASN A 252 -29.60 -22.70 -12.34
C ASN A 252 -28.34 -22.16 -13.03
N GLY A 253 -27.50 -21.38 -12.34
CA GLY A 253 -26.31 -20.73 -12.90
C GLY A 253 -26.60 -19.50 -13.79
N GLU A 254 -27.80 -18.93 -13.71
CA GLU A 254 -28.28 -17.78 -14.49
C GLU A 254 -28.13 -16.45 -13.72
N ALA A 255 -27.82 -16.50 -12.43
CA ALA A 255 -27.57 -15.34 -11.58
C ALA A 255 -26.38 -15.59 -10.66
N THR A 256 -25.79 -14.52 -10.10
CA THR A 256 -24.70 -14.58 -9.12
C THR A 256 -25.23 -14.60 -7.69
N GLN A 257 -24.42 -15.08 -6.72
CA GLN A 257 -24.77 -14.96 -5.30
C GLN A 257 -25.00 -13.49 -4.91
N LYS A 258 -24.15 -12.57 -5.39
CA LYS A 258 -24.31 -11.13 -5.18
C LYS A 258 -25.71 -10.64 -5.51
N GLN A 259 -26.27 -11.01 -6.66
CA GLN A 259 -27.61 -10.57 -7.06
C GLN A 259 -28.69 -11.02 -6.09
N VAL A 260 -28.55 -12.22 -5.53
CA VAL A 260 -29.46 -12.73 -4.49
C VAL A 260 -29.29 -11.96 -3.19
N ILE A 261 -28.03 -11.75 -2.76
CA ILE A 261 -27.70 -11.03 -1.53
C ILE A 261 -28.21 -9.59 -1.59
N ASP A 262 -27.93 -8.86 -2.68
CA ASP A 262 -28.43 -7.49 -2.88
C ASP A 262 -29.95 -7.41 -2.79
N SER A 263 -30.67 -8.43 -3.32
CA SER A 263 -32.12 -8.49 -3.25
C SER A 263 -32.63 -8.82 -1.83
N ILE A 264 -31.96 -9.71 -1.09
CA ILE A 264 -32.25 -10.01 0.33
C ILE A 264 -32.07 -8.74 1.18
N VAL A 265 -30.95 -8.03 1.03
CA VAL A 265 -30.65 -6.79 1.76
C VAL A 265 -31.70 -5.71 1.46
N ALA A 266 -32.09 -5.59 0.19
CA ALA A 266 -33.17 -4.67 -0.21
C ALA A 266 -34.53 -5.04 0.40
N ASP A 267 -34.89 -6.33 0.45
CA ASP A 267 -36.14 -6.78 1.06
C ASP A 267 -36.16 -6.48 2.56
N ILE A 268 -35.05 -6.73 3.29
CA ILE A 268 -34.91 -6.38 4.71
C ILE A 268 -35.10 -4.87 4.90
N GLY A 269 -34.46 -4.05 4.06
CA GLY A 269 -34.52 -2.58 4.12
C GLY A 269 -35.92 -2.01 3.82
N ASN A 270 -36.68 -2.66 2.97
CA ASN A 270 -38.03 -2.24 2.58
C ASN A 270 -39.12 -2.81 3.49
N CYS A 271 -38.77 -3.70 4.43
CA CYS A 271 -39.77 -4.31 5.33
C CYS A 271 -40.28 -3.25 6.32
N THR A 272 -41.61 -3.12 6.41
CA THR A 272 -42.26 -2.13 7.30
C THR A 272 -42.39 -2.61 8.74
N SER A 273 -42.29 -3.92 8.94
CA SER A 273 -42.33 -4.56 10.25
C SER A 273 -40.92 -4.82 10.77
N GLN A 274 -40.54 -4.18 11.86
CA GLN A 274 -39.21 -4.39 12.46
C GLN A 274 -38.97 -5.87 12.84
N GLN A 275 -40.02 -6.53 13.36
CA GLN A 275 -39.94 -7.96 13.75
C GLN A 275 -39.67 -8.84 12.52
N GLU A 276 -40.38 -8.61 11.43
CA GLU A 276 -40.19 -9.35 10.18
C GLU A 276 -38.81 -9.07 9.59
N ALA A 277 -38.35 -7.80 9.56
CA ALA A 277 -37.00 -7.43 9.12
C ALA A 277 -35.92 -8.14 9.93
N LEU A 278 -36.04 -8.17 11.26
CA LEU A 278 -35.11 -8.91 12.13
C LEU A 278 -35.13 -10.41 11.88
N ASN A 279 -36.30 -11.00 11.64
CA ASN A 279 -36.41 -12.42 11.30
C ASN A 279 -35.73 -12.73 9.95
N MET A 280 -35.99 -11.92 8.91
CA MET A 280 -35.33 -12.04 7.60
C MET A 280 -33.81 -11.89 7.74
N ALA A 281 -33.34 -10.89 8.50
CA ALA A 281 -31.93 -10.67 8.75
C ALA A 281 -31.27 -11.85 9.49
N ALA A 282 -31.94 -12.41 10.51
CA ALA A 282 -31.44 -13.57 11.25
C ALA A 282 -31.34 -14.83 10.37
N GLN A 283 -32.30 -15.03 9.46
CA GLN A 283 -32.24 -16.15 8.52
C GLN A 283 -31.13 -16.01 7.50
N ALA A 284 -30.85 -14.79 7.01
CA ALA A 284 -29.82 -14.55 6.01
C ALA A 284 -28.40 -14.44 6.61
N PHE A 285 -28.25 -13.72 7.72
CA PHE A 285 -26.96 -13.31 8.27
C PHE A 285 -26.63 -13.99 9.61
N GLY A 286 -27.49 -14.88 10.12
CA GLY A 286 -27.24 -15.65 11.34
C GLY A 286 -26.83 -14.77 12.52
N THR A 287 -25.71 -15.15 13.16
CA THR A 287 -25.16 -14.44 14.32
C THR A 287 -24.73 -13.01 14.01
N MET A 288 -24.47 -12.67 12.75
CA MET A 288 -24.13 -11.31 12.33
C MET A 288 -25.29 -10.33 12.48
N ALA A 289 -26.53 -10.84 12.58
CA ALA A 289 -27.73 -10.05 12.79
C ALA A 289 -28.27 -10.10 14.24
N GLU A 290 -27.64 -10.87 15.15
CA GLU A 290 -28.13 -11.09 16.53
C GLU A 290 -28.12 -9.81 17.40
N ASP A 291 -27.25 -8.83 17.11
CA ASP A 291 -27.22 -7.55 17.80
C ASP A 291 -28.40 -6.62 17.43
N GLY A 292 -29.26 -7.04 16.50
CA GLY A 292 -30.44 -6.30 16.04
C GLY A 292 -30.09 -5.05 15.23
N ASN A 293 -28.85 -4.92 14.77
CA ASN A 293 -28.39 -3.77 14.01
C ASN A 293 -28.84 -3.83 12.54
N LEU A 294 -30.12 -3.58 12.30
CA LEU A 294 -30.68 -3.53 10.95
C LEU A 294 -30.00 -2.46 10.07
N LYS A 295 -29.53 -1.37 10.67
CA LYS A 295 -28.79 -0.33 9.92
C LYS A 295 -27.52 -0.89 9.30
N PHE A 296 -26.78 -1.72 10.04
CA PHE A 296 -25.60 -2.39 9.50
C PHE A 296 -26.01 -3.38 8.39
N ILE A 297 -26.96 -4.26 8.63
CA ILE A 297 -27.41 -5.26 7.64
C ILE A 297 -27.89 -4.60 6.34
N THR A 298 -28.69 -3.55 6.44
CA THR A 298 -29.21 -2.84 5.25
C THR A 298 -28.17 -1.98 4.54
N SER A 299 -27.02 -1.73 5.17
CA SER A 299 -25.89 -1.06 4.53
C SER A 299 -24.97 -2.00 3.73
N LEU A 300 -25.16 -3.33 3.85
CA LEU A 300 -24.37 -4.34 3.13
C LEU A 300 -24.77 -4.41 1.64
N THR A 301 -24.57 -3.32 0.95
CA THR A 301 -24.86 -3.13 -0.47
C THR A 301 -23.65 -2.54 -1.17
N SER A 302 -23.46 -2.93 -2.43
CA SER A 302 -22.41 -2.38 -3.30
C SER A 302 -22.85 -1.13 -4.07
N VAL A 303 -23.99 -0.54 -3.72
CA VAL A 303 -24.51 0.67 -4.38
C VAL A 303 -23.68 1.89 -3.98
N GLY A 304 -23.10 2.58 -4.96
CA GLY A 304 -22.29 3.78 -4.80
C GLY A 304 -21.32 3.94 -5.96
N GLU A 305 -20.70 5.11 -6.07
CA GLU A 305 -19.80 5.46 -7.18
C GLU A 305 -18.38 5.82 -6.67
N THR A 306 -18.09 5.60 -5.37
CA THR A 306 -16.84 6.03 -4.74
C THR A 306 -15.61 5.39 -5.37
N TYR A 307 -15.76 4.15 -5.83
CA TYR A 307 -14.69 3.33 -6.39
C TYR A 307 -14.83 3.07 -7.90
N ASP A 308 -15.71 3.79 -8.60
CA ASP A 308 -15.86 3.66 -10.06
C ASP A 308 -14.68 4.28 -10.83
N SER A 309 -13.94 5.20 -10.19
CA SER A 309 -12.75 5.82 -10.75
C SER A 309 -11.65 5.90 -9.69
N VAL A 310 -10.78 4.91 -9.67
CA VAL A 310 -9.62 4.83 -8.75
C VAL A 310 -8.29 5.10 -9.47
N ALA A 311 -8.27 5.03 -10.80
CA ALA A 311 -7.06 5.14 -11.62
C ALA A 311 -6.24 6.39 -11.29
N GLY A 312 -4.94 6.20 -11.07
CA GLY A 312 -3.99 7.25 -10.72
C GLY A 312 -4.02 7.69 -9.26
N SER A 313 -4.81 7.06 -8.39
CA SER A 313 -4.86 7.42 -6.97
C SER A 313 -3.50 7.29 -6.28
N ALA A 314 -2.76 6.22 -6.56
CA ALA A 314 -1.45 5.96 -5.98
C ALA A 314 -0.37 6.89 -6.52
N GLU A 315 -0.36 7.16 -7.83
CA GLU A 315 0.55 8.12 -8.45
C GLU A 315 0.29 9.55 -7.94
N ASN A 316 -0.97 9.95 -7.80
CA ASN A 316 -1.34 11.25 -7.27
C ASN A 316 -0.90 11.41 -5.80
N LEU A 317 -1.07 10.39 -4.96
CA LEU A 317 -0.63 10.41 -3.58
C LEU A 317 0.89 10.63 -3.51
N PHE A 318 1.66 9.82 -4.22
CA PHE A 318 3.12 9.95 -4.29
C PHE A 318 3.54 11.34 -4.82
N SER A 319 2.93 11.83 -5.91
CA SER A 319 3.25 13.14 -6.49
C SER A 319 2.99 14.30 -5.52
N GLN A 320 1.98 14.20 -4.67
CA GLN A 320 1.68 15.22 -3.66
C GLN A 320 2.77 15.30 -2.57
N THR A 321 3.46 14.20 -2.27
CA THR A 321 4.59 14.19 -1.31
C THR A 321 5.85 14.83 -1.89
N GLN A 322 5.96 14.89 -3.22
CA GLN A 322 7.11 15.48 -3.93
C GLN A 322 6.99 17.00 -4.12
N THR A 323 5.85 17.58 -3.78
CA THR A 323 5.63 19.04 -3.92
C THR A 323 6.00 19.75 -2.62
N PRO A 324 6.94 20.74 -2.65
CA PRO A 324 7.39 21.46 -1.44
C PRO A 324 6.29 22.25 -0.78
#